data_7db812f1c77279bbee376b73f20501c6
#
_entry.id   7db812f1c77279bbee376b73f20501c6
#
_cell.length_a   1.000
_cell.length_b   1.000
_cell.length_c   1.000
_cell.angle_alpha   90.00
_cell.angle_beta   90.00
_cell.angle_gamma   90.00
#
_symmetry.space_group_name_H-M   'P 1'
#
loop_
_entity.id
_entity.type
_entity.pdbx_description
1 polymer ?
#
loop_
_entity_poly.entity_id
_entity_poly.type
_entity_poly.pdbx_seq_one_letter_code
_entity_poly.pdbx_strand_id
1 'polypeptide(L)'
;MKRIQTFTAIGALMLATSFANAQTKTVTIDGSSTVFPVSEAIAEEFQKQTKGQVRVTVGISGTGGGFKKFCRGETDISNGSRPILKSEIDDCKKAGIEFIELPLAFDALTVAVSPKNNFIGECITIAELKKIWEPASQGKVMNWSDVNPKWPNQKMSLFGAGSDSGTFDYFTEAVTGKSKASRGDFTASEDDNVLVQGIEKDANSLGYIPYAYYEPHQKQMKALAIDGGKGCVKPSLEAVQAGKYNPLGRPLFIYVSKKSADKPEIQQYVEFAMTKGPALVAEVKYLALPQKAYDEALKHFKARRTGSVFGGVPEVGVSIDELMKRDAKS
;
A
#
# COMPACT_ATOMS: atom_id res chain seq x y z
N MET A 1 -41.38 83.94 16.93
CA MET A 1 -41.70 82.54 17.14
C MET A 1 -40.76 81.69 16.33
N LYS A 2 -39.68 81.12 16.94
CA LYS A 2 -38.72 80.26 16.30
C LYS A 2 -39.06 78.83 16.67
N ARG A 3 -39.39 77.96 15.70
CA ARG A 3 -39.59 76.52 15.85
C ARG A 3 -38.24 75.83 15.81
N ILE A 4 -37.89 75.15 16.87
CA ILE A 4 -36.75 74.29 16.99
C ILE A 4 -37.19 72.91 16.49
N GLN A 5 -36.54 72.39 15.40
CA GLN A 5 -36.74 71.04 14.93
C GLN A 5 -35.64 70.17 15.55
N THR A 6 -36.04 69.18 16.33
CA THR A 6 -35.16 68.16 16.94
C THR A 6 -34.97 67.02 15.97
N PHE A 7 -33.75 66.81 15.42
CA PHE A 7 -33.42 65.68 14.65
C PHE A 7 -33.02 64.53 15.56
N THR A 8 -33.82 63.47 15.59
CA THR A 8 -33.48 62.22 16.28
C THR A 8 -32.66 61.35 15.33
N ALA A 9 -31.36 61.21 15.60
CA ALA A 9 -30.47 60.30 14.85
C ALA A 9 -30.67 58.87 15.39
N ILE A 10 -31.27 57.99 14.57
CA ILE A 10 -31.36 56.55 14.82
C ILE A 10 -30.05 55.93 14.31
N GLY A 11 -29.15 55.56 15.23
CA GLY A 11 -27.93 54.81 14.93
C GLY A 11 -28.28 53.35 14.66
N ALA A 12 -28.22 52.94 13.41
CA ALA A 12 -28.30 51.53 13.04
C ALA A 12 -26.97 50.82 13.34
N LEU A 13 -26.98 50.03 14.41
CA LEU A 13 -25.82 49.15 14.77
C LEU A 13 -25.83 47.95 13.81
N MET A 14 -25.03 48.00 12.77
CA MET A 14 -24.79 46.84 11.88
C MET A 14 -23.93 45.84 12.65
N LEU A 15 -24.52 44.75 13.16
CA LEU A 15 -23.81 43.55 13.57
C LEU A 15 -23.21 42.89 12.32
N ALA A 16 -21.94 43.15 12.05
CA ALA A 16 -21.17 42.39 11.08
C ALA A 16 -20.91 40.98 11.67
N THR A 17 -21.78 40.04 11.34
CA THR A 17 -21.51 38.60 11.56
C THR A 17 -20.38 38.19 10.62
N SER A 18 -19.15 38.16 11.16
CA SER A 18 -18.02 37.58 10.49
C SER A 18 -18.29 36.07 10.38
N PHE A 19 -18.77 35.63 9.21
CA PHE A 19 -18.70 34.25 8.83
C PHE A 19 -17.20 33.91 8.69
N ALA A 20 -16.58 33.37 9.75
CA ALA A 20 -15.30 32.74 9.66
C ALA A 20 -15.48 31.59 8.68
N ASN A 21 -14.99 31.75 7.46
CA ASN A 21 -14.83 30.66 6.50
C ASN A 21 -13.85 29.70 7.15
N ALA A 22 -14.33 28.69 7.85
CA ALA A 22 -13.52 27.62 8.38
C ALA A 22 -12.97 26.88 7.16
N GLN A 23 -11.71 27.19 6.78
CA GLN A 23 -11.02 26.50 5.72
C GLN A 23 -11.02 25.01 6.07
N THR A 24 -11.63 24.19 5.23
CA THR A 24 -11.68 22.73 5.43
C THR A 24 -10.27 22.22 5.54
N LYS A 25 -9.93 21.63 6.68
CA LYS A 25 -8.63 20.99 6.90
C LYS A 25 -8.52 19.77 6.01
N THR A 26 -7.36 19.56 5.42
CA THR A 26 -7.16 18.46 4.45
C THR A 26 -5.97 17.61 4.85
N VAL A 27 -6.12 16.29 4.79
CA VAL A 27 -5.08 15.28 4.82
C VAL A 27 -4.90 14.76 3.40
N THR A 28 -3.69 14.85 2.86
CA THR A 28 -3.38 14.38 1.50
C THR A 28 -2.52 13.14 1.56
N ILE A 29 -3.01 12.05 0.99
CA ILE A 29 -2.35 10.74 0.97
C ILE A 29 -2.22 10.30 -0.49
N ASP A 30 -1.09 9.70 -0.84
CA ASP A 30 -0.89 9.09 -2.16
C ASP A 30 0.08 7.91 -2.06
N GLY A 31 0.09 7.00 -3.03
CA GLY A 31 1.08 5.93 -3.12
C GLY A 31 0.51 4.59 -3.53
N SER A 32 0.83 3.58 -2.75
CA SER A 32 0.56 2.17 -3.05
C SER A 32 -0.93 1.86 -3.25
N SER A 33 -1.26 1.22 -4.39
CA SER A 33 -2.58 0.63 -4.65
C SER A 33 -2.92 -0.49 -3.65
N THR A 34 -1.90 -1.25 -3.21
CA THR A 34 -2.09 -2.27 -2.17
C THR A 34 -2.58 -1.68 -0.85
N VAL A 35 -2.04 -0.54 -0.44
CA VAL A 35 -2.42 0.13 0.82
C VAL A 35 -3.71 0.94 0.67
N PHE A 36 -4.09 1.27 -0.57
CA PHE A 36 -5.26 2.11 -0.87
C PHE A 36 -6.54 1.65 -0.16
N PRO A 37 -6.97 0.37 -0.21
CA PRO A 37 -8.21 -0.05 0.46
C PRO A 37 -8.21 0.22 1.97
N VAL A 38 -7.06 0.03 2.63
CA VAL A 38 -6.91 0.32 4.07
C VAL A 38 -6.99 1.82 4.33
N SER A 39 -6.25 2.62 3.54
CA SER A 39 -6.24 4.08 3.69
C SER A 39 -7.59 4.70 3.37
N GLU A 40 -8.33 4.17 2.39
CA GLU A 40 -9.68 4.61 2.03
C GLU A 40 -10.67 4.31 3.15
N ALA A 41 -10.67 3.08 3.70
CA ALA A 41 -11.54 2.72 4.82
C ALA A 41 -11.27 3.60 6.05
N ILE A 42 -9.99 3.85 6.39
CA ILE A 42 -9.61 4.74 7.48
C ILE A 42 -10.06 6.18 7.19
N ALA A 43 -9.87 6.67 5.95
CA ALA A 43 -10.25 8.02 5.56
C ALA A 43 -11.76 8.23 5.64
N GLU A 44 -12.56 7.27 5.16
CA GLU A 44 -14.02 7.32 5.22
C GLU A 44 -14.53 7.39 6.66
N GLU A 45 -14.08 6.48 7.52
CA GLU A 45 -14.51 6.44 8.91
C GLU A 45 -14.02 7.65 9.72
N PHE A 46 -12.80 8.12 9.46
CA PHE A 46 -12.28 9.34 10.07
C PHE A 46 -13.09 10.60 9.66
N GLN A 47 -13.46 10.71 8.38
CA GLN A 47 -14.31 11.81 7.90
C GLN A 47 -15.69 11.76 8.54
N LYS A 48 -16.28 10.56 8.73
CA LYS A 48 -17.55 10.39 9.48
C LYS A 48 -17.38 10.85 10.93
N GLN A 49 -16.31 10.43 11.62
CA GLN A 49 -16.05 10.83 13.00
C GLN A 49 -15.86 12.35 13.16
N THR A 50 -15.17 12.98 12.22
CA THR A 50 -14.93 14.43 12.23
C THR A 50 -16.10 15.24 11.66
N LYS A 51 -17.20 14.58 11.28
CA LYS A 51 -18.40 15.20 10.68
C LYS A 51 -18.04 16.08 9.48
N GLY A 52 -17.06 15.65 8.67
CA GLY A 52 -16.60 16.38 7.49
C GLY A 52 -15.76 17.64 7.76
N GLN A 53 -15.36 17.90 8.99
CA GLN A 53 -14.48 19.04 9.33
C GLN A 53 -13.06 18.85 8.80
N VAL A 54 -12.64 17.60 8.62
CA VAL A 54 -11.38 17.24 7.98
C VAL A 54 -11.69 16.41 6.73
N ARG A 55 -11.18 16.85 5.59
CA ARG A 55 -11.23 16.10 4.33
C ARG A 55 -9.97 15.25 4.20
N VAL A 56 -10.12 14.00 3.80
CA VAL A 56 -9.00 13.13 3.46
C VAL A 56 -9.08 12.78 1.98
N THR A 57 -7.98 12.87 1.27
CA THR A 57 -7.86 12.44 -0.13
C THR A 57 -6.82 11.33 -0.22
N VAL A 58 -7.16 10.24 -0.88
CA VAL A 58 -6.24 9.11 -1.10
C VAL A 58 -6.08 8.90 -2.60
N GLY A 59 -4.85 9.00 -3.09
CA GLY A 59 -4.49 8.77 -4.50
C GLY A 59 -3.75 7.44 -4.70
N ILE A 60 -3.74 6.98 -5.95
CA ILE A 60 -3.04 5.76 -6.38
C ILE A 60 -2.02 6.13 -7.46
N SER A 61 -0.74 6.13 -7.12
CA SER A 61 0.35 6.33 -8.08
C SER A 61 1.47 5.29 -7.93
N GLY A 62 1.18 4.19 -7.21
CA GLY A 62 2.16 3.21 -6.81
C GLY A 62 3.07 3.70 -5.68
N THR A 63 3.78 2.80 -5.00
CA THR A 63 4.67 3.14 -3.88
C THR A 63 5.76 4.13 -4.30
N GLY A 64 6.44 3.86 -5.42
CA GLY A 64 7.49 4.74 -5.93
C GLY A 64 6.95 6.08 -6.43
N GLY A 65 5.78 6.08 -7.10
CA GLY A 65 5.10 7.31 -7.51
C GLY A 65 4.69 8.17 -6.31
N GLY A 66 4.17 7.53 -5.25
CA GLY A 66 3.85 8.18 -3.99
C GLY A 66 5.07 8.83 -3.33
N PHE A 67 6.19 8.11 -3.24
CA PHE A 67 7.43 8.70 -2.68
C PHE A 67 7.96 9.86 -3.52
N LYS A 68 7.83 9.83 -4.85
CA LYS A 68 8.20 10.97 -5.68
C LYS A 68 7.41 12.25 -5.33
N LYS A 69 6.09 12.13 -5.13
CA LYS A 69 5.23 13.25 -4.70
C LYS A 69 5.53 13.66 -3.26
N PHE A 70 5.66 12.70 -2.37
CA PHE A 70 5.92 12.89 -0.95
C PHE A 70 7.25 13.63 -0.72
N CYS A 71 8.33 13.20 -1.38
CA CYS A 71 9.64 13.85 -1.26
C CYS A 71 9.69 15.24 -1.92
N ARG A 72 8.68 15.62 -2.73
CA ARG A 72 8.49 17.01 -3.19
C ARG A 72 7.59 17.84 -2.26
N GLY A 73 7.08 17.23 -1.19
CA GLY A 73 6.19 17.90 -0.23
C GLY A 73 4.77 18.11 -0.74
N GLU A 74 4.33 17.34 -1.74
CA GLU A 74 2.99 17.45 -2.34
C GLU A 74 1.92 16.69 -1.52
N THR A 75 2.34 15.73 -0.70
CA THR A 75 1.45 14.95 0.16
C THR A 75 1.89 14.98 1.61
N ASP A 76 0.96 14.82 2.54
CA ASP A 76 1.22 14.73 3.97
C ASP A 76 1.68 13.33 4.37
N ILE A 77 1.14 12.32 3.67
CA ILE A 77 1.37 10.90 3.93
C ILE A 77 1.62 10.17 2.61
N SER A 78 2.57 9.23 2.60
CA SER A 78 2.78 8.30 1.50
C SER A 78 2.48 6.87 1.92
N ASN A 79 1.71 6.14 1.11
CA ASN A 79 1.43 4.72 1.29
C ASN A 79 2.54 3.87 0.68
N GLY A 80 3.06 2.89 1.44
CA GLY A 80 4.12 1.99 0.97
C GLY A 80 3.78 0.52 1.14
N SER A 81 3.90 -0.30 0.09
CA SER A 81 3.78 -1.75 0.14
C SER A 81 5.13 -2.48 0.09
N ARG A 82 6.16 -1.75 0.41
CA ARG A 82 7.52 -2.15 0.75
C ARG A 82 8.17 -1.05 1.60
N PRO A 83 9.30 -1.34 2.29
CA PRO A 83 10.10 -0.27 2.91
C PRO A 83 10.57 0.78 1.88
N ILE A 84 10.76 2.00 2.35
CA ILE A 84 11.36 3.08 1.55
C ILE A 84 12.79 2.70 1.14
N LEU A 85 13.15 2.96 -0.12
CA LEU A 85 14.48 2.65 -0.65
C LEU A 85 15.49 3.75 -0.34
N LYS A 86 16.78 3.40 -0.36
CA LYS A 86 17.87 4.35 -0.14
C LYS A 86 17.84 5.56 -1.09
N SER A 87 17.52 5.32 -2.37
CA SER A 87 17.38 6.41 -3.35
C SER A 87 16.24 7.37 -3.00
N GLU A 88 15.11 6.83 -2.51
CA GLU A 88 13.96 7.63 -2.10
C GLU A 88 14.25 8.42 -0.82
N ILE A 89 14.96 7.81 0.14
CA ILE A 89 15.48 8.52 1.35
C ILE A 89 16.37 9.67 0.94
N ASP A 90 17.28 9.44 -0.02
CA ASP A 90 18.21 10.46 -0.49
C ASP A 90 17.49 11.61 -1.22
N ASP A 91 16.45 11.30 -2.00
CA ASP A 91 15.63 12.31 -2.68
C ASP A 91 14.81 13.15 -1.69
N CYS A 92 14.18 12.53 -0.68
CA CYS A 92 13.53 13.24 0.41
C CYS A 92 14.52 14.16 1.15
N LYS A 93 15.70 13.63 1.49
CA LYS A 93 16.75 14.39 2.17
C LYS A 93 17.23 15.62 1.38
N LYS A 94 17.44 15.47 0.06
CA LYS A 94 17.78 16.58 -0.85
C LYS A 94 16.73 17.69 -0.84
N ALA A 95 15.45 17.30 -0.73
CA ALA A 95 14.33 18.22 -0.68
C ALA A 95 14.02 18.75 0.73
N GLY A 96 14.78 18.34 1.75
CA GLY A 96 14.56 18.75 3.13
C GLY A 96 13.32 18.10 3.78
N ILE A 97 12.86 16.98 3.24
CA ILE A 97 11.71 16.22 3.77
C ILE A 97 12.22 15.13 4.72
N GLU A 98 11.88 15.25 5.99
CA GLU A 98 12.02 14.18 6.97
C GLU A 98 10.68 13.43 7.10
N PHE A 99 10.73 12.13 7.38
CA PHE A 99 9.54 11.30 7.48
C PHE A 99 9.57 10.39 8.71
N ILE A 100 8.38 9.99 9.14
CA ILE A 100 8.13 9.02 10.21
C ILE A 100 7.55 7.78 9.54
N GLU A 101 8.24 6.64 9.63
CA GLU A 101 7.77 5.35 9.13
C GLU A 101 6.87 4.68 10.16
N LEU A 102 5.67 4.28 9.76
CA LEU A 102 4.71 3.62 10.63
C LEU A 102 4.19 2.35 9.95
N PRO A 103 4.37 1.17 10.54
CA PRO A 103 3.77 -0.05 10.02
C PRO A 103 2.25 0.00 10.21
N LEU A 104 1.51 -0.46 9.18
CA LEU A 104 0.06 -0.37 9.14
C LEU A 104 -0.63 -1.74 9.11
N ALA A 105 -0.11 -2.68 8.32
CA ALA A 105 -0.72 -3.99 8.11
C ALA A 105 0.30 -4.98 7.54
N PHE A 106 -0.12 -6.24 7.36
CA PHE A 106 0.58 -7.22 6.53
C PHE A 106 -0.33 -7.71 5.40
N ASP A 107 0.31 -8.03 4.26
CA ASP A 107 -0.32 -8.55 3.05
C ASP A 107 0.28 -9.90 2.66
N ALA A 108 -0.52 -10.75 1.98
CA ALA A 108 -0.08 -11.95 1.30
C ALA A 108 -0.10 -11.67 -0.21
N LEU A 109 1.07 -11.37 -0.82
CA LEU A 109 1.15 -11.18 -2.25
C LEU A 109 0.79 -12.50 -2.96
N THR A 110 -0.31 -12.50 -3.70
CA THR A 110 -0.94 -13.71 -4.23
C THR A 110 -0.62 -13.88 -5.70
N VAL A 111 -0.07 -15.04 -6.06
CA VAL A 111 0.06 -15.46 -7.46
C VAL A 111 -1.22 -16.19 -7.85
N ALA A 112 -1.88 -15.71 -8.89
CA ALA A 112 -3.15 -16.24 -9.32
C ALA A 112 -3.17 -16.56 -10.82
N VAL A 113 -3.99 -17.54 -11.17
CA VAL A 113 -4.26 -17.99 -12.54
C VAL A 113 -5.76 -18.07 -12.77
N SER A 114 -6.18 -18.17 -14.04
CA SER A 114 -7.56 -18.49 -14.37
C SER A 114 -7.98 -19.83 -13.75
N PRO A 115 -9.23 -20.00 -13.29
CA PRO A 115 -9.76 -21.29 -12.83
C PRO A 115 -9.71 -22.39 -13.90
N LYS A 116 -9.64 -22.00 -15.18
CA LYS A 116 -9.51 -22.90 -16.32
C LYS A 116 -8.11 -23.49 -16.45
N ASN A 117 -7.11 -22.91 -15.78
CA ASN A 117 -5.75 -23.42 -15.73
C ASN A 117 -5.69 -24.61 -14.77
N ASN A 118 -5.71 -25.82 -15.30
CA ASN A 118 -5.69 -27.08 -14.55
C ASN A 118 -4.36 -27.84 -14.65
N PHE A 119 -3.38 -27.35 -15.41
CA PHE A 119 -2.14 -28.05 -15.69
C PHE A 119 -0.99 -27.66 -14.74
N ILE A 120 -0.99 -26.47 -14.16
CA ILE A 120 0.01 -26.06 -13.14
C ILE A 120 -0.18 -26.84 -11.83
N GLY A 121 -1.42 -27.31 -11.58
CA GLY A 121 -1.78 -27.91 -10.30
C GLY A 121 -2.09 -26.84 -9.24
N GLU A 122 -1.75 -27.12 -7.97
CA GLU A 122 -2.09 -26.27 -6.84
C GLU A 122 -0.87 -25.44 -6.36
N CYS A 123 0.32 -25.71 -6.88
CA CYS A 123 1.57 -25.13 -6.37
C CYS A 123 2.51 -24.72 -7.49
N ILE A 124 3.22 -23.61 -7.28
CA ILE A 124 4.30 -23.15 -8.14
C ILE A 124 5.52 -22.81 -7.26
N THR A 125 6.71 -23.14 -7.76
CA THR A 125 7.96 -22.86 -7.06
C THR A 125 8.46 -21.46 -7.36
N ILE A 126 9.25 -20.88 -6.45
CA ILE A 126 9.97 -19.62 -6.72
C ILE A 126 10.89 -19.75 -7.95
N ALA A 127 11.48 -20.93 -8.19
CA ALA A 127 12.32 -21.15 -9.36
C ALA A 127 11.52 -21.08 -10.69
N GLU A 128 10.31 -21.64 -10.73
CA GLU A 128 9.40 -21.52 -11.89
C GLU A 128 8.93 -20.08 -12.07
N LEU A 129 8.55 -19.38 -11.00
CA LEU A 129 8.22 -17.96 -11.06
C LEU A 129 9.37 -17.11 -11.56
N LYS A 130 10.60 -17.37 -11.08
CA LYS A 130 11.81 -16.70 -11.59
C LYS A 130 11.97 -16.92 -13.08
N LYS A 131 11.85 -18.17 -13.56
CA LYS A 131 11.95 -18.50 -14.98
C LYS A 131 10.88 -17.82 -15.82
N ILE A 132 9.69 -17.53 -15.26
CA ILE A 132 8.64 -16.77 -15.94
C ILE A 132 9.00 -15.28 -16.00
N TRP A 133 9.44 -14.69 -14.86
CA TRP A 133 9.46 -13.25 -14.69
C TRP A 133 10.83 -12.57 -14.83
N GLU A 134 11.95 -13.31 -14.83
CA GLU A 134 13.28 -12.70 -14.93
C GLU A 134 13.49 -11.99 -16.28
N PRO A 135 14.35 -10.95 -16.36
CA PRO A 135 14.61 -10.20 -17.60
C PRO A 135 15.07 -11.07 -18.77
N ALA A 136 15.84 -12.14 -18.49
CA ALA A 136 16.35 -13.06 -19.51
C ALA A 136 15.26 -13.85 -20.25
N SER A 137 14.05 -13.91 -19.68
CA SER A 137 12.90 -14.64 -20.23
C SER A 137 12.12 -13.84 -21.28
N GLN A 138 12.36 -12.53 -21.38
CA GLN A 138 11.67 -11.68 -22.34
C GLN A 138 11.87 -12.16 -23.77
N GLY A 139 10.74 -12.40 -24.47
CA GLY A 139 10.73 -12.90 -25.85
C GLY A 139 11.21 -14.34 -26.04
N LYS A 140 11.58 -15.05 -24.95
CA LYS A 140 12.11 -16.42 -25.00
C LYS A 140 11.21 -17.44 -24.30
N VAL A 141 10.78 -17.13 -23.10
CA VAL A 141 9.88 -17.98 -22.30
C VAL A 141 8.46 -17.45 -22.51
N MET A 142 7.82 -17.93 -23.57
CA MET A 142 6.52 -17.45 -24.02
C MET A 142 5.38 -18.42 -23.73
N ASN A 143 5.68 -19.71 -23.72
CA ASN A 143 4.70 -20.77 -23.52
C ASN A 143 4.89 -21.43 -22.15
N TRP A 144 3.83 -22.05 -21.65
CA TRP A 144 3.88 -22.79 -20.40
C TRP A 144 4.91 -23.92 -20.41
N SER A 145 5.05 -24.63 -21.55
CA SER A 145 6.07 -25.68 -21.76
C SER A 145 7.50 -25.17 -21.69
N ASP A 146 7.75 -23.90 -21.95
CA ASP A 146 9.09 -23.30 -21.81
C ASP A 146 9.51 -23.23 -20.34
N VAL A 147 8.54 -23.11 -19.43
CA VAL A 147 8.79 -23.11 -17.99
C VAL A 147 8.98 -24.52 -17.47
N ASN A 148 8.00 -25.39 -17.72
CA ASN A 148 8.00 -26.77 -17.30
C ASN A 148 7.55 -27.66 -18.48
N PRO A 149 8.38 -28.60 -18.98
CA PRO A 149 8.04 -29.44 -20.13
C PRO A 149 6.80 -30.32 -19.98
N LYS A 150 6.28 -30.47 -18.74
CA LYS A 150 5.04 -31.20 -18.47
C LYS A 150 3.78 -30.34 -18.70
N TRP A 151 3.94 -29.02 -18.84
CA TRP A 151 2.85 -28.10 -19.10
C TRP A 151 2.57 -27.96 -20.61
N PRO A 152 1.39 -27.51 -21.01
CA PRO A 152 1.02 -27.43 -22.41
C PRO A 152 1.86 -26.39 -23.18
N ASN A 153 2.03 -26.62 -24.47
CA ASN A 153 2.64 -25.64 -25.38
C ASN A 153 1.61 -24.59 -25.77
N GLN A 154 1.26 -23.74 -24.79
CA GLN A 154 0.30 -22.64 -24.96
C GLN A 154 0.94 -21.35 -24.46
N LYS A 155 0.68 -20.24 -25.17
CA LYS A 155 1.23 -18.93 -24.84
C LYS A 155 0.69 -18.44 -23.50
N MET A 156 1.57 -17.96 -22.64
CA MET A 156 1.21 -17.32 -21.37
C MET A 156 0.73 -15.89 -21.60
N SER A 157 -0.28 -15.49 -20.84
CA SER A 157 -0.73 -14.10 -20.69
C SER A 157 -0.38 -13.62 -19.28
N LEU A 158 0.61 -12.75 -19.18
CA LEU A 158 1.16 -12.32 -17.90
C LEU A 158 0.60 -10.95 -17.48
N PHE A 159 0.19 -10.86 -16.21
CA PHE A 159 -0.37 -9.65 -15.61
C PHE A 159 0.40 -9.32 -14.32
N GLY A 160 0.88 -8.11 -14.21
CA GLY A 160 1.68 -7.72 -13.05
C GLY A 160 1.61 -6.22 -12.77
N ALA A 161 2.00 -5.85 -11.57
CA ALA A 161 2.04 -4.46 -11.15
C ALA A 161 3.02 -3.63 -12.00
N GLY A 162 2.74 -2.35 -12.15
CA GLY A 162 3.56 -1.40 -12.91
C GLY A 162 4.87 -1.03 -12.22
N SER A 163 5.73 -0.33 -12.93
CA SER A 163 7.10 -0.03 -12.48
C SER A 163 7.21 0.91 -11.27
N ASP A 164 6.16 1.66 -10.95
CA ASP A 164 6.08 2.52 -9.76
C ASP A 164 5.38 1.81 -8.59
N SER A 165 4.87 0.58 -8.80
CA SER A 165 4.23 -0.23 -7.76
C SER A 165 5.25 -0.86 -6.81
N GLY A 166 4.99 -0.72 -5.50
CA GLY A 166 5.75 -1.48 -4.49
C GLY A 166 5.49 -2.99 -4.56
N THR A 167 4.37 -3.41 -5.17
CA THR A 167 4.10 -4.83 -5.46
C THR A 167 5.06 -5.37 -6.50
N PHE A 168 5.34 -4.60 -7.55
CA PHE A 168 6.35 -4.93 -8.54
C PHE A 168 7.75 -5.04 -7.91
N ASP A 169 8.13 -4.03 -7.13
CA ASP A 169 9.43 -3.99 -6.47
C ASP A 169 9.62 -5.20 -5.55
N TYR A 170 8.61 -5.47 -4.71
CA TYR A 170 8.66 -6.58 -3.75
C TYR A 170 8.64 -7.94 -4.43
N PHE A 171 7.75 -8.14 -5.42
CA PHE A 171 7.66 -9.40 -6.16
C PHE A 171 8.95 -9.71 -6.90
N THR A 172 9.52 -8.74 -7.59
CA THR A 172 10.77 -8.94 -8.33
C THR A 172 11.93 -9.23 -7.40
N GLU A 173 12.06 -8.56 -6.25
CA GLU A 173 13.04 -8.88 -5.22
C GLU A 173 12.88 -10.30 -4.71
N ALA A 174 11.66 -10.70 -4.34
CA ALA A 174 11.38 -12.03 -3.79
C ALA A 174 11.63 -13.18 -4.79
N VAL A 175 11.32 -12.95 -6.07
CA VAL A 175 11.33 -14.00 -7.11
C VAL A 175 12.64 -14.03 -7.89
N THR A 176 13.17 -12.86 -8.27
CA THR A 176 14.39 -12.80 -9.10
C THR A 176 15.66 -12.50 -8.30
N GLY A 177 15.49 -12.09 -7.02
CA GLY A 177 16.58 -11.70 -6.14
C GLY A 177 17.08 -10.28 -6.36
N LYS A 178 16.34 -9.47 -7.15
CA LYS A 178 16.68 -8.06 -7.39
C LYS A 178 15.43 -7.24 -7.69
N SER A 179 15.19 -6.21 -6.88
CA SER A 179 14.09 -5.28 -7.09
C SER A 179 14.13 -4.66 -8.49
N LYS A 180 12.97 -4.59 -9.11
CA LYS A 180 12.74 -4.07 -10.47
C LYS A 180 13.36 -4.92 -11.61
N ALA A 181 13.96 -6.06 -11.31
CA ALA A 181 14.46 -6.96 -12.34
C ALA A 181 13.34 -7.87 -12.86
N SER A 182 12.73 -7.48 -13.97
CA SER A 182 11.63 -8.20 -14.62
C SER A 182 11.72 -8.12 -16.14
N ARG A 183 11.08 -9.06 -16.82
CA ARG A 183 10.70 -8.91 -18.24
C ARG A 183 9.75 -7.72 -18.38
N GLY A 184 9.64 -7.15 -19.57
CA GLY A 184 8.76 -6.01 -19.87
C GLY A 184 7.59 -6.35 -20.80
N ASP A 185 7.51 -7.58 -21.31
CA ASP A 185 6.49 -8.03 -22.26
C ASP A 185 5.28 -8.68 -21.57
N PHE A 186 4.75 -8.01 -20.55
CA PHE A 186 3.54 -8.38 -19.81
C PHE A 186 2.58 -7.19 -19.72
N THR A 187 1.32 -7.43 -19.37
CA THR A 187 0.36 -6.37 -19.09
C THR A 187 0.63 -5.81 -17.70
N ALA A 188 1.09 -4.56 -17.66
CA ALA A 188 1.41 -3.84 -16.43
C ALA A 188 0.31 -2.85 -16.05
N SER A 189 -0.02 -2.74 -14.77
CA SER A 189 -0.92 -1.71 -14.24
C SER A 189 -0.56 -1.33 -12.81
N GLU A 190 -0.72 -0.04 -12.48
CA GLU A 190 -0.68 0.43 -11.08
C GLU A 190 -2.03 0.20 -10.37
N ASP A 191 -3.11 -0.05 -11.12
CA ASP A 191 -4.43 -0.39 -10.61
C ASP A 191 -4.61 -1.92 -10.59
N ASP A 192 -4.67 -2.49 -9.40
CA ASP A 192 -4.82 -3.94 -9.19
C ASP A 192 -6.14 -4.48 -9.76
N ASN A 193 -7.20 -3.67 -9.90
CA ASN A 193 -8.46 -4.10 -10.52
C ASN A 193 -8.30 -4.43 -12.02
N VAL A 194 -7.41 -3.73 -12.72
CA VAL A 194 -7.07 -4.04 -14.11
C VAL A 194 -6.40 -5.41 -14.20
N LEU A 195 -5.51 -5.73 -13.25
CA LEU A 195 -4.83 -7.03 -13.18
C LEU A 195 -5.82 -8.16 -12.88
N VAL A 196 -6.73 -7.95 -11.90
CA VAL A 196 -7.83 -8.88 -11.57
C VAL A 196 -8.62 -9.23 -12.83
N GLN A 197 -9.11 -8.21 -13.56
CA GLN A 197 -9.89 -8.44 -14.79
C GLN A 197 -9.13 -9.21 -15.87
N GLY A 198 -7.82 -8.95 -16.00
CA GLY A 198 -6.96 -9.66 -16.94
C GLY A 198 -6.83 -11.13 -16.58
N ILE A 199 -6.56 -11.44 -15.30
CA ILE A 199 -6.40 -12.80 -14.81
C ILE A 199 -7.71 -13.60 -14.94
N GLU A 200 -8.85 -13.02 -14.61
CA GLU A 200 -10.15 -13.68 -14.67
C GLU A 200 -10.55 -14.09 -16.09
N LYS A 201 -10.31 -13.22 -17.06
CA LYS A 201 -10.84 -13.36 -18.42
C LYS A 201 -10.02 -14.29 -19.32
N ASP A 202 -8.72 -14.43 -19.05
CA ASP A 202 -7.81 -15.21 -19.91
C ASP A 202 -7.49 -16.58 -19.31
N ALA A 203 -7.82 -17.64 -20.04
CA ALA A 203 -7.55 -19.03 -19.62
C ALA A 203 -6.06 -19.35 -19.45
N ASN A 204 -5.18 -18.65 -20.13
CA ASN A 204 -3.73 -18.78 -20.07
C ASN A 204 -3.07 -17.72 -19.20
N SER A 205 -3.83 -17.05 -18.35
CA SER A 205 -3.33 -16.00 -17.47
C SER A 205 -2.47 -16.55 -16.33
N LEU A 206 -1.49 -15.75 -15.94
CA LEU A 206 -0.82 -15.77 -14.64
C LEU A 206 -0.55 -14.35 -14.25
N GLY A 207 -0.85 -14.00 -13.01
CA GLY A 207 -0.54 -12.68 -12.48
C GLY A 207 -0.24 -12.72 -10.99
N TYR A 208 0.20 -11.60 -10.45
CA TYR A 208 0.40 -11.41 -9.02
C TYR A 208 -0.27 -10.13 -8.56
N ILE A 209 -1.03 -10.25 -7.48
CA ILE A 209 -1.88 -9.19 -6.89
C ILE A 209 -1.87 -9.29 -5.36
N PRO A 210 -2.25 -8.23 -4.62
CA PRO A 210 -2.46 -8.31 -3.18
C PRO A 210 -3.61 -9.27 -2.82
N TYR A 211 -3.52 -9.95 -1.68
CA TYR A 211 -4.54 -10.91 -1.22
C TYR A 211 -5.95 -10.29 -1.13
N ALA A 212 -6.04 -9.05 -0.69
CA ALA A 212 -7.31 -8.34 -0.57
C ALA A 212 -8.05 -8.17 -1.91
N TYR A 213 -7.32 -8.12 -3.03
CA TYR A 213 -7.90 -8.10 -4.38
C TYR A 213 -8.22 -9.50 -4.90
N TYR A 214 -7.55 -10.53 -4.39
CA TYR A 214 -7.86 -11.93 -4.72
C TYR A 214 -9.08 -12.45 -3.94
N GLU A 215 -9.19 -12.14 -2.67
CA GLU A 215 -10.17 -12.73 -1.75
C GLU A 215 -11.62 -12.60 -2.23
N PRO A 216 -12.10 -11.43 -2.70
CA PRO A 216 -13.45 -11.29 -3.24
C PRO A 216 -13.67 -12.08 -4.54
N HIS A 217 -12.60 -12.44 -5.24
CA HIS A 217 -12.59 -13.02 -6.59
C HIS A 217 -12.20 -14.51 -6.62
N GLN A 218 -12.24 -15.22 -5.49
CA GLN A 218 -11.82 -16.63 -5.36
C GLN A 218 -12.58 -17.61 -6.26
N LYS A 219 -13.79 -17.23 -6.71
CA LYS A 219 -14.57 -18.04 -7.65
C LYS A 219 -14.15 -17.84 -9.10
N GLN A 220 -13.54 -16.70 -9.40
CA GLN A 220 -13.12 -16.27 -10.73
C GLN A 220 -11.61 -16.47 -10.99
N MET A 221 -10.83 -16.66 -9.92
CA MET A 221 -9.38 -16.88 -9.97
C MET A 221 -8.99 -18.04 -9.05
N LYS A 222 -7.90 -18.72 -9.39
CA LYS A 222 -7.26 -19.74 -8.55
C LYS A 222 -5.92 -19.22 -8.05
N ALA A 223 -5.80 -19.06 -6.73
CA ALA A 223 -4.51 -18.78 -6.12
C ALA A 223 -3.63 -20.02 -6.11
N LEU A 224 -2.38 -19.87 -6.49
CA LEU A 224 -1.38 -20.92 -6.41
C LEU A 224 -0.70 -20.88 -5.03
N ALA A 225 -0.50 -22.04 -4.44
CA ALA A 225 0.41 -22.19 -3.31
C ALA A 225 1.84 -21.91 -3.78
N ILE A 226 2.64 -21.31 -2.93
CA ILE A 226 4.04 -20.96 -3.23
C ILE A 226 4.96 -21.93 -2.47
N ASP A 227 5.89 -22.54 -3.22
CA ASP A 227 7.00 -23.26 -2.61
C ASP A 227 8.24 -22.36 -2.58
N GLY A 228 8.48 -21.81 -1.40
CA GLY A 228 9.66 -21.02 -1.07
C GLY A 228 10.85 -21.86 -0.57
N GLY A 229 10.84 -23.18 -0.85
CA GLY A 229 11.88 -24.12 -0.40
C GLY A 229 11.54 -24.90 0.87
N LYS A 230 10.35 -24.70 1.43
CA LYS A 230 9.84 -25.41 2.64
C LYS A 230 8.50 -26.09 2.38
N GLY A 231 8.17 -26.33 1.11
CA GLY A 231 6.90 -26.89 0.67
C GLY A 231 5.85 -25.83 0.32
N CYS A 232 4.76 -26.30 -0.28
CA CYS A 232 3.70 -25.46 -0.83
C CYS A 232 2.84 -24.85 0.27
N VAL A 233 2.74 -23.54 0.32
CA VAL A 233 1.88 -22.79 1.24
C VAL A 233 0.92 -21.93 0.45
N LYS A 234 -0.39 -22.08 0.67
CA LYS A 234 -1.42 -21.21 0.06
C LYS A 234 -1.37 -19.81 0.68
N PRO A 235 -1.64 -18.74 -0.12
CA PRO A 235 -1.80 -17.42 0.44
C PRO A 235 -2.99 -17.38 1.38
N SER A 236 -2.76 -16.96 2.62
CA SER A 236 -3.79 -16.66 3.60
C SER A 236 -3.22 -15.75 4.70
N LEU A 237 -4.10 -15.04 5.40
CA LEU A 237 -3.69 -14.18 6.51
C LEU A 237 -3.09 -14.99 7.66
N GLU A 238 -3.61 -16.20 7.93
CA GLU A 238 -3.10 -17.12 8.93
C GLU A 238 -1.69 -17.62 8.59
N ALA A 239 -1.43 -17.91 7.30
CA ALA A 239 -0.11 -18.36 6.86
C ALA A 239 0.93 -17.23 6.97
N VAL A 240 0.54 -15.97 6.70
CA VAL A 240 1.37 -14.78 6.90
C VAL A 240 1.63 -14.57 8.39
N GLN A 241 0.59 -14.61 9.22
CA GLN A 241 0.71 -14.45 10.66
C GLN A 241 1.65 -15.49 11.28
N ALA A 242 1.59 -16.73 10.80
CA ALA A 242 2.46 -17.81 11.24
C ALA A 242 3.88 -17.75 10.65
N GLY A 243 4.21 -16.76 9.80
CA GLY A 243 5.49 -16.63 9.11
C GLY A 243 5.77 -17.75 8.08
N LYS A 244 4.72 -18.50 7.68
CA LYS A 244 4.82 -19.64 6.77
C LYS A 244 4.77 -19.26 5.31
N TYR A 245 4.02 -18.19 4.96
CA TYR A 245 3.88 -17.71 3.59
C TYR A 245 5.08 -16.84 3.19
N ASN A 246 6.21 -17.48 2.96
CA ASN A 246 7.49 -16.84 2.67
C ASN A 246 7.99 -17.30 1.27
N PRO A 247 8.51 -16.37 0.43
CA PRO A 247 8.85 -14.97 0.72
C PRO A 247 7.75 -13.93 0.43
N LEU A 248 6.52 -14.33 0.11
CA LEU A 248 5.50 -13.43 -0.40
C LEU A 248 4.57 -12.80 0.65
N GLY A 249 4.80 -13.04 1.96
CA GLY A 249 4.22 -12.24 3.05
C GLY A 249 5.00 -10.93 3.23
N ARG A 250 4.33 -9.79 3.40
CA ARG A 250 5.00 -8.48 3.45
C ARG A 250 4.32 -7.46 4.35
N PRO A 251 5.10 -6.58 5.01
CA PRO A 251 4.56 -5.43 5.74
C PRO A 251 4.11 -4.31 4.80
N LEU A 252 3.08 -3.59 5.24
CA LEU A 252 2.56 -2.38 4.63
C LEU A 252 2.78 -1.20 5.57
N PHE A 253 3.03 -0.01 5.02
CA PHE A 253 3.44 1.17 5.77
C PHE A 253 2.67 2.42 5.35
N ILE A 254 2.60 3.37 6.27
CA ILE A 254 2.42 4.79 5.94
C ILE A 254 3.67 5.57 6.38
N TYR A 255 4.04 6.53 5.55
CA TYR A 255 5.16 7.45 5.80
C TYR A 255 4.58 8.84 5.99
N VAL A 256 4.72 9.40 7.19
CA VAL A 256 4.17 10.71 7.54
C VAL A 256 5.25 11.78 7.45
N SER A 257 5.01 12.86 6.72
CA SER A 257 5.93 14.01 6.71
C SER A 257 6.05 14.56 8.12
N LYS A 258 7.28 14.69 8.62
CA LYS A 258 7.54 15.28 9.94
C LYS A 258 6.96 16.68 10.07
N LYS A 259 7.07 17.49 9.01
CA LYS A 259 6.47 18.83 8.96
C LYS A 259 4.95 18.78 9.04
N SER A 260 4.32 17.83 8.34
CA SER A 260 2.88 17.66 8.38
C SER A 260 2.40 17.10 9.72
N ALA A 261 3.24 16.32 10.42
CA ALA A 261 2.91 15.76 11.74
C ALA A 261 2.62 16.83 12.82
N ASP A 262 2.96 18.11 12.57
CA ASP A 262 2.63 19.20 13.49
C ASP A 262 1.24 19.78 13.24
N LYS A 263 0.58 19.43 12.13
CA LYS A 263 -0.78 19.85 11.83
C LYS A 263 -1.79 19.06 12.70
N PRO A 264 -2.76 19.71 13.36
CA PRO A 264 -3.72 19.01 14.21
C PRO A 264 -4.53 17.92 13.50
N GLU A 265 -4.90 18.13 12.23
CA GLU A 265 -5.64 17.17 11.42
C GLU A 265 -4.81 15.91 11.10
N ILE A 266 -3.51 16.03 10.91
CA ILE A 266 -2.60 14.90 10.71
C ILE A 266 -2.42 14.12 12.01
N GLN A 267 -2.30 14.81 13.14
CA GLN A 267 -2.22 14.15 14.46
C GLN A 267 -3.47 13.33 14.74
N GLN A 268 -4.65 13.91 14.50
CA GLN A 268 -5.92 13.23 14.67
C GLN A 268 -6.09 12.04 13.72
N TYR A 269 -5.68 12.19 12.46
CA TYR A 269 -5.76 11.12 11.48
C TYR A 269 -4.84 9.95 11.83
N VAL A 270 -3.58 10.20 12.17
CA VAL A 270 -2.62 9.15 12.54
C VAL A 270 -3.04 8.46 13.84
N GLU A 271 -3.50 9.21 14.85
CA GLU A 271 -4.03 8.62 16.08
C GLU A 271 -5.25 7.73 15.80
N PHE A 272 -6.17 8.18 14.94
CA PHE A 272 -7.30 7.36 14.50
C PHE A 272 -6.83 6.10 13.75
N ALA A 273 -5.91 6.24 12.81
CA ALA A 273 -5.35 5.12 12.04
C ALA A 273 -4.69 4.05 12.95
N MET A 274 -3.98 4.46 13.99
CA MET A 274 -3.31 3.53 14.92
C MET A 274 -4.26 2.93 15.98
N THR A 275 -5.39 3.58 16.28
CA THR A 275 -6.32 3.13 17.34
C THR A 275 -7.57 2.43 16.81
N LYS A 276 -8.12 2.89 15.70
CA LYS A 276 -9.33 2.35 15.04
C LYS A 276 -9.02 1.60 13.74
N GLY A 277 -7.89 1.92 13.13
CA GLY A 277 -7.43 1.29 11.89
C GLY A 277 -7.32 -0.23 11.95
N PRO A 278 -6.88 -0.88 13.07
CA PRO A 278 -6.76 -2.34 13.12
C PRO A 278 -8.04 -3.09 12.75
N ALA A 279 -9.21 -2.60 13.18
CA ALA A 279 -10.50 -3.20 12.81
C ALA A 279 -10.80 -3.03 11.31
N LEU A 280 -10.49 -1.85 10.76
CA LEU A 280 -10.69 -1.53 9.35
C LEU A 280 -9.72 -2.30 8.44
N VAL A 281 -8.47 -2.52 8.88
CA VAL A 281 -7.50 -3.39 8.20
C VAL A 281 -8.08 -4.80 8.01
N ALA A 282 -8.66 -5.37 9.06
CA ALA A 282 -9.28 -6.70 9.01
C ALA A 282 -10.54 -6.73 8.12
N GLU A 283 -11.35 -5.66 8.16
CA GLU A 283 -12.55 -5.52 7.32
C GLU A 283 -12.19 -5.57 5.83
N VAL A 284 -11.13 -4.88 5.41
CA VAL A 284 -10.67 -4.86 4.02
C VAL A 284 -9.72 -6.01 3.67
N LYS A 285 -9.72 -7.09 4.47
CA LYS A 285 -9.02 -8.36 4.18
C LYS A 285 -7.49 -8.28 4.18
N TYR A 286 -6.93 -7.39 4.98
CA TYR A 286 -5.51 -7.40 5.32
C TYR A 286 -5.30 -7.94 6.73
N LEU A 287 -4.07 -8.35 7.06
CA LEU A 287 -3.72 -8.80 8.39
C LEU A 287 -3.33 -7.60 9.27
N ALA A 288 -4.15 -7.33 10.28
CA ALA A 288 -3.81 -6.35 11.30
C ALA A 288 -2.60 -6.80 12.12
N LEU A 289 -1.77 -5.86 12.51
CA LEU A 289 -0.67 -6.09 13.44
C LEU A 289 -1.20 -6.34 14.86
N PRO A 290 -0.42 -6.96 15.74
CA PRO A 290 -0.73 -6.98 17.17
C PRO A 290 -0.89 -5.55 17.71
N GLN A 291 -1.82 -5.33 18.65
CA GLN A 291 -2.10 -3.99 19.21
C GLN A 291 -0.83 -3.29 19.70
N LYS A 292 0.10 -4.04 20.29
CA LYS A 292 1.39 -3.51 20.74
C LYS A 292 2.18 -2.82 19.63
N ALA A 293 2.10 -3.30 18.39
CA ALA A 293 2.80 -2.66 17.26
C ALA A 293 2.19 -1.28 16.93
N TYR A 294 0.87 -1.16 16.96
CA TYR A 294 0.20 0.13 16.77
C TYR A 294 0.48 1.10 17.92
N ASP A 295 0.55 0.61 19.15
CA ASP A 295 0.89 1.43 20.32
C ASP A 295 2.31 1.99 20.22
N GLU A 296 3.29 1.17 19.78
CA GLU A 296 4.67 1.63 19.54
C GLU A 296 4.73 2.59 18.35
N ALA A 297 4.06 2.30 17.24
CA ALA A 297 3.97 3.21 16.09
C ALA A 297 3.42 4.59 16.51
N LEU A 298 2.37 4.61 17.33
CA LEU A 298 1.82 5.86 17.86
C LEU A 298 2.79 6.62 18.76
N LYS A 299 3.58 5.92 19.59
CA LYS A 299 4.65 6.54 20.38
C LYS A 299 5.74 7.14 19.50
N HIS A 300 6.17 6.42 18.45
CA HIS A 300 7.15 6.93 17.47
C HIS A 300 6.63 8.18 16.78
N PHE A 301 5.38 8.18 16.36
CA PHE A 301 4.74 9.34 15.77
C PHE A 301 4.70 10.53 16.73
N LYS A 302 4.25 10.33 17.97
CA LYS A 302 4.18 11.40 19.01
C LYS A 302 5.57 11.94 19.35
N ALA A 303 6.58 11.09 19.36
CA ALA A 303 7.99 11.47 19.58
C ALA A 303 8.67 12.10 18.34
N ARG A 304 7.97 12.16 17.17
CA ARG A 304 8.54 12.64 15.91
C ARG A 304 9.80 11.87 15.50
N ARG A 305 9.85 10.57 15.79
CA ARG A 305 10.98 9.72 15.44
C ARG A 305 11.06 9.56 13.92
N THR A 306 12.11 10.07 13.31
CA THR A 306 12.29 10.06 11.85
C THR A 306 13.19 8.92 11.39
N GLY A 307 13.03 8.53 10.12
CA GLY A 307 13.83 7.52 9.46
C GLY A 307 13.07 6.21 9.23
N SER A 308 13.81 5.17 8.82
CA SER A 308 13.28 3.83 8.54
C SER A 308 14.08 2.78 9.31
N VAL A 309 13.39 1.81 9.88
CA VAL A 309 14.01 0.65 10.57
C VAL A 309 14.72 -0.30 9.57
N PHE A 310 14.51 -0.11 8.28
CA PHE A 310 15.14 -0.86 7.19
C PHE A 310 16.36 -0.15 6.60
N GLY A 311 16.60 1.11 6.95
CA GLY A 311 17.75 1.86 6.46
C GLY A 311 17.82 2.07 4.94
N GLY A 312 16.70 1.84 4.23
CA GLY A 312 16.62 1.94 2.77
C GLY A 312 17.04 0.67 2.03
N VAL A 313 17.21 -0.44 2.73
CA VAL A 313 17.56 -1.75 2.14
C VAL A 313 16.27 -2.49 1.78
N PRO A 314 16.12 -2.99 0.53
CA PRO A 314 15.02 -3.88 0.18
C PRO A 314 15.12 -5.18 0.99
N GLU A 315 14.03 -5.58 1.61
CA GLU A 315 13.96 -6.86 2.32
C GLU A 315 12.64 -7.57 2.03
N VAL A 316 12.69 -8.88 1.88
CA VAL A 316 11.54 -9.75 1.65
C VAL A 316 11.41 -10.79 2.75
N GLY A 317 10.18 -11.25 3.01
CA GLY A 317 9.92 -12.30 3.98
C GLY A 317 10.10 -11.89 5.44
N VAL A 318 10.12 -10.59 5.75
CA VAL A 318 10.17 -10.09 7.13
C VAL A 318 8.90 -10.50 7.86
N SER A 319 9.05 -11.18 8.99
CA SER A 319 7.92 -11.57 9.83
C SER A 319 7.42 -10.41 10.69
N ILE A 320 6.18 -10.54 11.20
CA ILE A 320 5.61 -9.57 12.15
C ILE A 320 6.50 -9.43 13.39
N ASP A 321 6.97 -10.55 13.94
CA ASP A 321 7.84 -10.53 15.13
C ASP A 321 9.17 -9.81 14.88
N GLU A 322 9.75 -9.97 13.70
CA GLU A 322 10.99 -9.29 13.33
C GLU A 322 10.77 -7.79 13.14
N LEU A 323 9.70 -7.40 12.45
CA LEU A 323 9.32 -6.00 12.31
C LEU A 323 9.16 -5.33 13.68
N MET A 324 8.41 -5.97 14.59
CA MET A 324 8.21 -5.46 15.96
C MET A 324 9.51 -5.33 16.75
N LYS A 325 10.44 -6.28 16.58
CA LYS A 325 11.76 -6.18 17.24
C LYS A 325 12.61 -5.01 16.74
N ARG A 326 12.55 -4.70 15.44
CA ARG A 326 13.26 -3.56 14.84
C ARG A 326 12.66 -2.25 15.32
N ASP A 327 11.34 -2.18 15.29
CA ASP A 327 10.60 -0.99 15.71
C ASP A 327 10.85 -0.65 17.19
N ALA A 328 10.90 -1.66 18.05
CA ALA A 328 11.20 -1.48 19.48
C ALA A 328 12.66 -1.06 19.79
N LYS A 329 13.61 -1.30 18.87
CA LYS A 329 15.03 -0.94 19.04
C LYS A 329 15.37 0.42 18.41
N SER A 330 14.57 0.91 17.53
CA SER A 330 14.73 2.18 16.84
C SER A 330 14.16 3.33 17.67
#